data_6328f32ff7fae73ab1374c59bde64bf8
#
_entry.id   6328f32ff7fae73ab1374c59bde64bf8
#
_cell.length_a   1.000
_cell.length_b   1.000
_cell.length_c   1.000
_cell.angle_alpha   90.00
_cell.angle_beta   90.00
_cell.angle_gamma   90.00
#
_symmetry.space_group_name_H-M   'P 1'
#
loop_
_entity.id
_entity.type
_entity.pdbx_description
1 polymer ?
#
loop_
_entity_poly.entity_id
_entity_poly.type
_entity_poly.pdbx_seq_one_letter_code
_entity_poly.pdbx_strand_id
1 'polypeptide(L)'
;MLASAIRDLKNLEPRRYEGRVTALEGLRIEAAGPAQAMKLGASVRFVDEAGPRGELVGFEGDRAVLLACDPLDGLGPGAPVLFTSGLDTVRPSDSWLGRVIDAFAEPLDNLGPLRPGWKPRQVRATAPNAQSRARVDQKMALGVKAVDVFAPCARGQRLGVFAGSGVGKSTIMSMLARGAEADVIVIGLIGERGREVREV
;
A
#
# COMPACT_ATOMS: atom_id res chain seq x y z
N MET A 1 16.45 18.40 -19.28
CA MET A 1 17.05 17.13 -19.70
C MET A 1 18.12 16.64 -18.71
N LEU A 2 19.21 17.36 -18.43
CA LEU A 2 20.29 16.89 -17.54
C LEU A 2 19.81 16.59 -16.10
N ALA A 3 18.98 17.46 -15.51
CA ALA A 3 18.43 17.27 -14.17
C ALA A 3 17.47 16.06 -14.05
N SER A 4 16.78 15.72 -15.13
CA SER A 4 15.95 14.50 -15.22
C SER A 4 16.84 13.27 -15.27
N ALA A 5 17.83 13.25 -16.13
CA ALA A 5 18.78 12.14 -16.27
C ALA A 5 19.58 11.87 -14.98
N ILE A 6 20.00 12.92 -14.26
CA ILE A 6 20.67 12.77 -12.95
C ILE A 6 19.70 12.19 -11.90
N ARG A 7 18.42 12.55 -11.96
CA ARG A 7 17.40 12.00 -11.07
C ARG A 7 17.16 10.52 -11.35
N ASP A 8 17.09 10.16 -12.62
CA ASP A 8 16.87 8.78 -13.07
C ASP A 8 18.07 7.90 -12.70
N LEU A 9 19.30 8.41 -12.88
CA LEU A 9 20.52 7.74 -12.42
C LEU A 9 20.59 7.51 -10.91
N LYS A 10 20.07 8.43 -10.09
CA LYS A 10 20.01 8.26 -8.62
C LYS A 10 18.97 7.24 -8.19
N ASN A 11 18.00 6.94 -9.04
CA ASN A 11 16.96 5.94 -8.78
C ASN A 11 17.29 4.56 -9.38
N LEU A 12 18.38 4.44 -10.15
CA LEU A 12 18.85 3.15 -10.62
C LEU A 12 19.45 2.37 -9.44
N GLU A 13 18.92 1.19 -9.21
CA GLU A 13 19.55 0.21 -8.31
C GLU A 13 20.77 -0.40 -9.02
N PRO A 14 21.99 -0.07 -8.59
CA PRO A 14 23.20 -0.51 -9.30
C PRO A 14 23.50 -2.00 -9.10
N ARG A 15 22.75 -2.70 -8.26
CA ARG A 15 22.95 -4.11 -7.93
C ARG A 15 21.62 -4.83 -7.90
N ARG A 16 21.56 -5.94 -8.62
CA ARG A 16 20.49 -6.92 -8.53
C ARG A 16 20.95 -8.07 -7.64
N TYR A 17 20.12 -8.43 -6.70
CA TYR A 17 20.36 -9.58 -5.86
C TYR A 17 19.37 -10.67 -6.24
N GLU A 18 19.90 -11.82 -6.63
CA GLU A 18 19.11 -12.98 -7.00
C GLU A 18 19.27 -14.07 -5.95
N GLY A 19 18.15 -14.70 -5.62
CA GLY A 19 18.04 -15.90 -4.82
C GLY A 19 17.23 -16.96 -5.54
N ARG A 20 16.89 -18.03 -4.82
CA ARG A 20 16.07 -19.11 -5.36
C ARG A 20 15.05 -19.59 -4.35
N VAL A 21 13.86 -19.90 -4.84
CA VAL A 21 12.81 -20.56 -4.05
C VAL A 21 13.33 -21.92 -3.59
N THR A 22 13.25 -22.21 -2.30
CA THR A 22 13.61 -23.50 -1.72
C THR A 22 12.39 -24.35 -1.35
N ALA A 23 11.32 -23.71 -0.90
CA ALA A 23 10.05 -24.36 -0.57
C ALA A 23 8.88 -23.41 -0.82
N LEU A 24 7.69 -23.98 -1.01
CA LEU A 24 6.48 -23.23 -1.29
C LEU A 24 5.28 -23.95 -0.63
N GLU A 25 4.53 -23.22 0.19
CA GLU A 25 3.33 -23.71 0.87
C GLU A 25 2.25 -22.63 0.84
N GLY A 26 1.31 -22.76 -0.07
CA GLY A 26 0.29 -21.74 -0.30
C GLY A 26 0.90 -20.40 -0.69
N LEU A 27 0.69 -19.36 0.11
CA LEU A 27 1.27 -18.02 -0.09
C LEU A 27 2.62 -17.83 0.62
N ARG A 28 3.03 -18.81 1.45
CA ARG A 28 4.31 -18.79 2.15
C ARG A 28 5.38 -19.42 1.27
N ILE A 29 6.45 -18.70 1.05
CA ILE A 29 7.56 -19.13 0.22
C ILE A 29 8.84 -19.02 1.03
N GLU A 30 9.70 -20.03 0.96
CA GLU A 30 11.05 -19.96 1.47
C GLU A 30 12.02 -19.75 0.32
N ALA A 31 12.99 -18.87 0.51
CA ALA A 31 14.01 -18.61 -0.46
C ALA A 31 15.40 -18.52 0.19
N ALA A 32 16.40 -19.02 -0.53
CA ALA A 32 17.79 -18.77 -0.23
C ALA A 32 18.29 -17.62 -1.10
N GLY A 33 19.13 -16.78 -0.55
CA GLY A 33 19.69 -15.64 -1.28
C GLY A 33 20.84 -14.96 -0.53
N PRO A 34 21.42 -13.91 -1.08
CA PRO A 34 22.51 -13.19 -0.43
C PRO A 34 21.99 -12.41 0.81
N ALA A 35 22.63 -12.64 1.95
CA ALA A 35 22.23 -12.04 3.23
C ALA A 35 22.09 -10.50 3.19
N GLN A 36 22.88 -9.84 2.34
CA GLN A 36 22.84 -8.38 2.19
C GLN A 36 21.50 -7.87 1.62
N ALA A 37 20.83 -8.68 0.80
CA ALA A 37 19.55 -8.36 0.17
C ALA A 37 18.36 -8.80 1.01
N MET A 38 18.55 -9.81 1.85
CA MET A 38 17.50 -10.36 2.70
C MET A 38 17.28 -9.49 3.94
N LYS A 39 16.46 -8.46 3.81
CA LYS A 39 16.07 -7.57 4.92
C LYS A 39 14.57 -7.69 5.15
N LEU A 40 14.16 -7.67 6.41
CA LEU A 40 12.75 -7.68 6.76
C LEU A 40 12.02 -6.51 6.08
N GLY A 41 10.92 -6.80 5.41
CA GLY A 41 10.17 -5.84 4.61
C GLY A 41 10.72 -5.59 3.21
N ALA A 42 11.79 -6.29 2.79
CA ALA A 42 12.24 -6.21 1.41
C ALA A 42 11.17 -6.74 0.44
N SER A 43 10.97 -6.05 -0.66
CA SER A 43 10.13 -6.54 -1.74
C SER A 43 10.90 -7.52 -2.61
N VAL A 44 10.17 -8.49 -3.16
CA VAL A 44 10.73 -9.47 -4.09
C VAL A 44 9.86 -9.57 -5.33
N ARG A 45 10.51 -10.00 -6.44
CA ARG A 45 9.83 -10.48 -7.64
C ARG A 45 10.23 -11.93 -7.89
N PHE A 46 9.28 -12.75 -8.25
CA PHE A 46 9.54 -14.14 -8.58
C PHE A 46 9.68 -14.28 -10.09
N VAL A 47 10.61 -15.13 -10.51
CA VAL A 47 10.95 -15.44 -11.91
C VAL A 47 11.72 -14.32 -12.59
N ASP A 48 11.12 -13.13 -12.73
CA ASP A 48 11.73 -11.96 -13.38
C ASP A 48 11.15 -10.63 -12.82
N GLU A 49 11.51 -9.50 -13.41
CA GLU A 49 11.08 -8.16 -12.98
C GLU A 49 9.57 -7.90 -13.16
N ALA A 50 8.93 -8.58 -14.10
CA ALA A 50 7.49 -8.50 -14.35
C ALA A 50 6.70 -9.58 -13.59
N GLY A 51 7.41 -10.51 -12.95
CA GLY A 51 6.82 -11.64 -12.25
C GLY A 51 6.06 -11.28 -10.98
N PRO A 52 5.43 -12.29 -10.35
CA PRO A 52 4.65 -12.10 -9.13
C PRO A 52 5.44 -11.40 -8.02
N ARG A 53 4.76 -10.55 -7.26
CA ARG A 53 5.33 -9.78 -6.14
C ARG A 53 5.22 -10.54 -4.84
N GLY A 54 6.16 -10.28 -3.95
CA GLY A 54 6.12 -10.73 -2.57
C GLY A 54 6.89 -9.82 -1.63
N GLU A 55 6.77 -10.07 -0.36
CA GLU A 55 7.47 -9.34 0.70
C GLU A 55 8.19 -10.32 1.64
N LEU A 56 9.40 -9.98 2.08
CA LEU A 56 10.13 -10.71 3.09
C LEU A 56 9.55 -10.38 4.47
N VAL A 57 8.93 -11.37 5.09
CA VAL A 57 8.22 -11.21 6.36
C VAL A 57 8.94 -11.84 7.55
N GLY A 58 9.96 -12.64 7.32
CA GLY A 58 10.70 -13.30 8.39
C GLY A 58 11.85 -14.15 7.88
N PHE A 59 12.43 -14.91 8.81
CA PHE A 59 13.51 -15.86 8.53
C PHE A 59 13.25 -17.18 9.25
N GLU A 60 13.68 -18.26 8.62
CA GLU A 60 13.75 -19.58 9.20
C GLU A 60 15.16 -20.15 8.96
N GLY A 61 15.95 -20.13 10.02
CA GLY A 61 17.41 -20.38 9.90
C GLY A 61 18.06 -19.31 9.02
N ASP A 62 18.68 -19.74 7.93
CA ASP A 62 19.35 -18.91 6.92
C ASP A 62 18.45 -18.55 5.72
N ARG A 63 17.20 -19.04 5.71
CA ARG A 63 16.25 -18.81 4.63
C ARG A 63 15.36 -17.64 4.90
N ALA A 64 15.06 -16.85 3.86
CA ALA A 64 14.04 -15.83 3.90
C ALA A 64 12.66 -16.47 3.80
N VAL A 65 11.75 -16.06 4.66
CA VAL A 65 10.32 -16.35 4.56
C VAL A 65 9.64 -15.19 3.85
N LEU A 66 9.08 -15.49 2.70
CA LEU A 66 8.42 -14.53 1.82
C LEU A 66 6.90 -14.80 1.83
N LEU A 67 6.12 -13.75 1.76
CA LEU A 67 4.68 -13.81 1.56
C LEU A 67 4.36 -13.29 0.16
N ALA A 68 3.66 -14.09 -0.64
CA ALA A 68 3.23 -13.68 -1.96
C ALA A 68 2.10 -12.65 -1.90
N CYS A 69 2.17 -11.64 -2.76
CA CYS A 69 1.15 -10.61 -2.94
C CYS A 69 0.31 -10.85 -4.20
N ASP A 70 0.82 -11.60 -5.14
CA ASP A 70 0.16 -11.96 -6.41
C ASP A 70 0.01 -13.48 -6.52
N PRO A 71 -0.86 -14.00 -7.42
CA PRO A 71 -0.95 -15.43 -7.70
C PRO A 71 0.38 -16.01 -8.16
N LEU A 72 0.65 -17.25 -7.75
CA LEU A 72 1.95 -17.92 -7.95
C LEU A 72 1.86 -19.08 -8.96
N ASP A 73 0.99 -18.97 -9.95
CA ASP A 73 0.79 -20.03 -10.93
C ASP A 73 2.10 -20.36 -11.65
N GLY A 74 2.47 -21.63 -11.61
CA GLY A 74 3.70 -22.13 -12.25
C GLY A 74 4.98 -21.88 -11.46
N LEU A 75 4.93 -21.25 -10.28
CA LEU A 75 6.11 -21.11 -9.41
C LEU A 75 6.42 -22.43 -8.70
N GLY A 76 7.70 -22.80 -8.66
CA GLY A 76 8.17 -24.00 -7.97
C GLY A 76 9.56 -23.82 -7.36
N PRO A 77 10.03 -24.84 -6.61
CA PRO A 77 11.39 -24.85 -6.08
C PRO A 77 12.44 -24.67 -7.18
N GLY A 78 13.47 -23.88 -6.88
CA GLY A 78 14.51 -23.50 -7.85
C GLY A 78 14.21 -22.26 -8.67
N ALA A 79 12.97 -21.75 -8.66
CA ALA A 79 12.61 -20.51 -9.37
C ALA A 79 13.46 -19.33 -8.87
N PRO A 80 13.88 -18.40 -9.75
CA PRO A 80 14.61 -17.21 -9.35
C PRO A 80 13.75 -16.28 -8.46
N VAL A 81 14.38 -15.64 -7.49
CA VAL A 81 13.81 -14.59 -6.65
C VAL A 81 14.69 -13.37 -6.76
N LEU A 82 14.16 -12.28 -7.29
CA LEU A 82 14.83 -10.99 -7.36
C LEU A 82 14.48 -10.18 -6.11
N PHE A 83 15.48 -9.91 -5.28
CA PHE A 83 15.33 -9.03 -4.14
C PHE A 83 15.48 -7.58 -4.61
N THR A 84 14.46 -6.78 -4.37
CA THR A 84 14.45 -5.35 -4.70
C THR A 84 14.37 -4.54 -3.41
N SER A 85 14.86 -3.30 -3.45
CA SER A 85 14.55 -2.36 -2.37
C SER A 85 13.03 -2.20 -2.35
N GLY A 86 12.42 -2.48 -1.22
CA GLY A 86 10.96 -2.42 -1.09
C GLY A 86 10.40 -1.06 -1.49
N LEU A 87 9.07 -0.99 -1.65
CA LEU A 87 8.35 0.28 -1.75
C LEU A 87 8.48 1.05 -0.43
N ASP A 88 9.70 1.48 -0.11
CA ASP A 88 9.94 2.30 1.07
C ASP A 88 9.35 3.69 0.92
N THR A 89 9.14 4.15 -0.31
CA THR A 89 8.64 5.48 -0.60
C THR A 89 7.62 5.49 -1.74
N VAL A 90 6.61 6.34 -1.59
CA VAL A 90 5.68 6.72 -2.65
C VAL A 90 5.85 8.21 -2.96
N ARG A 91 5.48 8.62 -4.17
CA ARG A 91 5.55 10.04 -4.61
C ARG A 91 4.16 10.53 -5.05
N PRO A 92 3.23 10.74 -4.09
CA PRO A 92 1.90 11.23 -4.44
C PRO A 92 1.99 12.64 -5.03
N SER A 93 1.06 12.93 -5.94
CA SER A 93 0.88 14.24 -6.55
C SER A 93 -0.61 14.51 -6.76
N ASP A 94 -0.97 15.74 -7.12
CA ASP A 94 -2.35 16.11 -7.40
C ASP A 94 -2.97 15.29 -8.55
N SER A 95 -2.14 14.72 -9.43
CA SER A 95 -2.61 13.82 -10.49
C SER A 95 -3.15 12.47 -9.98
N TRP A 96 -2.99 12.18 -8.69
CA TRP A 96 -3.56 10.99 -8.05
C TRP A 96 -5.00 11.20 -7.57
N LEU A 97 -5.47 12.45 -7.58
CA LEU A 97 -6.86 12.76 -7.21
C LEU A 97 -7.82 12.12 -8.23
N GLY A 98 -8.86 11.47 -7.72
CA GLY A 98 -9.84 10.77 -8.55
C GLY A 98 -9.33 9.46 -9.17
N ARG A 99 -8.17 8.93 -8.74
CA ARG A 99 -7.58 7.70 -9.24
C ARG A 99 -7.83 6.52 -8.30
N VAL A 100 -7.94 5.34 -8.88
CA VAL A 100 -7.99 4.07 -8.17
C VAL A 100 -6.68 3.33 -8.38
N ILE A 101 -6.00 2.99 -7.28
CA ILE A 101 -4.68 2.37 -7.30
C ILE A 101 -4.65 1.14 -6.41
N ASP A 102 -3.71 0.23 -6.68
CA ASP A 102 -3.43 -0.90 -5.79
C ASP A 102 -2.49 -0.51 -4.63
N ALA A 103 -2.16 -1.48 -3.78
CA ALA A 103 -1.25 -1.29 -2.65
C ALA A 103 0.19 -0.95 -3.06
N PHE A 104 0.55 -1.14 -4.32
CA PHE A 104 1.86 -0.83 -4.89
C PHE A 104 1.87 0.49 -5.67
N ALA A 105 0.79 1.28 -5.57
CA ALA A 105 0.58 2.52 -6.31
C ALA A 105 0.48 2.32 -7.84
N GLU A 106 0.07 1.14 -8.29
CA GLU A 106 -0.22 0.88 -9.70
C GLU A 106 -1.70 1.20 -10.00
N PRO A 107 -2.01 1.89 -11.11
CA PRO A 107 -3.37 2.28 -11.43
C PRO A 107 -4.24 1.06 -11.79
N LEU A 108 -5.45 1.00 -11.22
CA LEU A 108 -6.48 0.00 -11.50
C LEU A 108 -7.64 0.53 -12.36
N ASP A 109 -7.64 1.83 -12.65
CA ASP A 109 -8.73 2.57 -13.30
C ASP A 109 -8.62 2.68 -14.82
N ASN A 110 -7.59 2.10 -15.44
CA ASN A 110 -7.30 2.18 -16.88
C ASN A 110 -7.08 3.61 -17.41
N LEU A 111 -6.78 4.58 -16.54
CA LEU A 111 -6.53 5.98 -16.92
C LEU A 111 -5.04 6.28 -17.19
N GLY A 112 -4.24 5.24 -17.40
CA GLY A 112 -2.81 5.36 -17.67
C GLY A 112 -1.95 5.57 -16.41
N PRO A 113 -0.64 5.71 -16.56
CA PRO A 113 0.31 5.74 -15.45
C PRO A 113 0.14 6.98 -14.58
N LEU A 114 0.42 6.84 -13.29
CA LEU A 114 0.43 7.94 -12.34
C LEU A 114 1.67 8.82 -12.55
N ARG A 115 1.50 10.13 -12.51
CA ARG A 115 2.63 11.06 -12.51
C ARG A 115 3.19 11.17 -11.10
N PRO A 116 4.48 10.83 -10.88
CA PRO A 116 5.08 10.94 -9.57
C PRO A 116 5.25 12.40 -9.15
N GLY A 117 4.95 12.67 -7.89
CA GLY A 117 5.23 13.97 -7.28
C GLY A 117 6.74 14.20 -7.07
N TRP A 118 7.10 15.44 -6.79
CA TRP A 118 8.49 15.81 -6.56
C TRP A 118 9.04 15.33 -5.22
N LYS A 119 8.17 15.14 -4.21
CA LYS A 119 8.57 14.81 -2.83
C LYS A 119 8.27 13.33 -2.52
N PRO A 120 9.30 12.52 -2.23
CA PRO A 120 9.07 11.15 -1.75
C PRO A 120 8.49 11.17 -0.32
N ARG A 121 7.61 10.22 -0.04
CA ARG A 121 7.01 9.95 1.28
C ARG A 121 7.29 8.51 1.66
N GLN A 122 7.75 8.29 2.87
CA GLN A 122 7.96 6.94 3.36
C GLN A 122 6.61 6.25 3.60
N VAL A 123 6.47 5.03 3.09
CA VAL A 123 5.27 4.20 3.28
C VAL A 123 5.15 3.79 4.76
N ARG A 124 6.27 3.43 5.37
CA ARG A 124 6.36 3.08 6.80
C ARG A 124 6.93 4.25 7.60
N ALA A 125 6.18 5.34 7.67
CA ALA A 125 6.58 6.49 8.47
C ALA A 125 6.30 6.27 9.95
N THR A 126 7.22 6.74 10.80
CA THR A 126 7.01 6.76 12.26
C THR A 126 5.87 7.71 12.60
N ALA A 127 4.96 7.26 13.47
CA ALA A 127 3.88 8.11 13.94
C ALA A 127 4.44 9.32 14.71
N PRO A 128 3.82 10.51 14.60
CA PRO A 128 4.21 11.68 15.37
C PRO A 128 4.18 11.39 16.88
N ASN A 129 5.13 11.97 17.61
CA ASN A 129 5.17 11.87 19.08
C ASN A 129 3.84 12.36 19.68
N ALA A 130 3.38 11.71 20.73
CA ALA A 130 2.13 12.07 21.41
C ALA A 130 2.08 13.54 21.86
N GLN A 131 3.21 14.10 22.31
CA GLN A 131 3.32 15.49 22.74
C GLN A 131 3.25 16.51 21.58
N SER A 132 3.60 16.10 20.36
CA SER A 132 3.54 16.95 19.16
C SER A 132 2.19 16.94 18.46
N ARG A 133 1.25 16.10 18.92
CA ARG A 133 -0.10 16.03 18.33
C ARG A 133 -0.96 17.18 18.85
N ALA A 134 -1.69 17.83 17.95
CA ALA A 134 -2.70 18.80 18.31
C ALA A 134 -3.83 18.14 19.14
N ARG A 135 -4.47 18.92 19.98
CA ARG A 135 -5.70 18.47 20.66
C ARG A 135 -6.84 18.31 19.65
N VAL A 136 -7.71 17.35 19.94
CA VAL A 136 -8.92 17.09 19.15
C VAL A 136 -10.01 17.98 19.71
N ASP A 137 -10.16 19.20 19.18
CA ASP A 137 -11.05 20.25 19.69
C ASP A 137 -11.94 20.89 18.59
N GLN A 138 -11.60 20.71 17.31
CA GLN A 138 -12.34 21.32 16.20
C GLN A 138 -13.32 20.33 15.61
N LYS A 139 -14.61 20.66 15.65
CA LYS A 139 -15.66 19.86 15.00
C LYS A 139 -15.41 19.79 13.48
N MET A 140 -15.65 18.64 12.91
CA MET A 140 -15.61 18.37 11.48
C MET A 140 -16.98 17.88 11.03
N ALA A 141 -17.59 18.55 10.06
CA ALA A 141 -18.82 18.06 9.46
C ALA A 141 -18.54 16.87 8.54
N LEU A 142 -19.30 15.80 8.70
CA LEU A 142 -19.20 14.59 7.91
C LEU A 142 -20.31 14.49 6.85
N GLY A 143 -21.24 15.45 6.82
CA GLY A 143 -22.31 15.54 5.84
C GLY A 143 -23.45 14.54 6.03
N VAL A 144 -23.41 13.73 7.09
CA VAL A 144 -24.47 12.81 7.47
C VAL A 144 -25.14 13.34 8.73
N LYS A 145 -26.32 13.93 8.60
CA LYS A 145 -27.04 14.63 9.69
C LYS A 145 -27.10 13.81 11.00
N ALA A 146 -27.43 12.54 10.91
CA ALA A 146 -27.49 11.67 12.08
C ALA A 146 -26.14 11.54 12.78
N VAL A 147 -25.04 11.41 12.02
CA VAL A 147 -23.69 11.35 12.57
C VAL A 147 -23.29 12.70 13.15
N ASP A 148 -23.50 13.78 12.41
CA ASP A 148 -23.12 15.13 12.82
C ASP A 148 -23.85 15.61 14.10
N VAL A 149 -25.04 15.08 14.35
CA VAL A 149 -25.86 15.42 15.55
C VAL A 149 -25.62 14.48 16.71
N PHE A 150 -25.64 13.14 16.48
CA PHE A 150 -25.63 12.15 17.55
C PHE A 150 -24.26 11.56 17.84
N ALA A 151 -23.34 11.60 16.88
CA ALA A 151 -21.98 11.11 17.01
C ALA A 151 -20.97 12.07 16.36
N PRO A 152 -20.95 13.36 16.81
CA PRO A 152 -20.12 14.37 16.16
C PRO A 152 -18.65 13.99 16.16
N CYS A 153 -18.00 14.20 15.03
CA CYS A 153 -16.58 13.93 14.84
C CYS A 153 -15.78 15.24 14.90
N ALA A 154 -14.57 15.16 15.37
CA ALA A 154 -13.64 16.27 15.37
C ALA A 154 -12.42 15.98 14.49
N ARG A 155 -11.71 17.01 14.04
CA ARG A 155 -10.50 16.90 13.24
C ARG A 155 -9.44 16.10 13.99
N GLY A 156 -8.88 15.05 13.34
CA GLY A 156 -7.92 14.12 13.94
C GLY A 156 -8.54 12.99 14.75
N GLN A 157 -9.85 12.94 14.88
CA GLN A 157 -10.55 11.86 15.58
C GLN A 157 -10.65 10.61 14.71
N ARG A 158 -10.69 9.44 15.35
CA ARG A 158 -11.01 8.15 14.73
C ARG A 158 -12.47 7.81 15.01
N LEU A 159 -13.20 7.51 13.97
CA LEU A 159 -14.59 7.04 14.05
C LEU A 159 -14.66 5.59 13.57
N GLY A 160 -15.29 4.72 14.36
CA GLY A 160 -15.55 3.34 13.99
C GLY A 160 -17.00 3.15 13.56
N VAL A 161 -17.21 2.48 12.41
CA VAL A 161 -18.53 2.06 11.94
C VAL A 161 -18.58 0.55 12.00
N PHE A 162 -19.31 0.02 12.98
CA PHE A 162 -19.49 -1.42 13.19
C PHE A 162 -20.91 -1.81 12.79
N ALA A 163 -21.02 -2.78 11.89
CA ALA A 163 -22.30 -3.21 11.37
C ALA A 163 -22.23 -4.66 10.90
N GLY A 164 -23.35 -5.38 11.01
CA GLY A 164 -23.51 -6.70 10.41
C GLY A 164 -23.47 -6.64 8.88
N SER A 165 -23.50 -7.78 8.23
CA SER A 165 -23.57 -7.85 6.77
C SER A 165 -24.90 -7.31 6.24
N GLY A 166 -24.86 -6.52 5.18
CA GLY A 166 -26.05 -6.05 4.46
C GLY A 166 -26.84 -4.89 5.12
N VAL A 167 -26.37 -4.30 6.22
CA VAL A 167 -27.09 -3.22 6.94
C VAL A 167 -26.71 -1.81 6.48
N GLY A 168 -25.93 -1.65 5.41
CA GLY A 168 -25.58 -0.37 4.83
C GLY A 168 -24.26 0.24 5.29
N LYS A 169 -23.31 -0.56 5.80
CA LYS A 169 -21.95 -0.07 6.17
C LYS A 169 -21.27 0.65 4.99
N SER A 170 -21.24 0.05 3.81
CA SER A 170 -20.63 0.66 2.62
C SER A 170 -21.37 1.90 2.17
N THR A 171 -22.69 1.93 2.30
CA THR A 171 -23.51 3.12 1.99
C THR A 171 -23.15 4.30 2.89
N ILE A 172 -23.04 4.08 4.20
CA ILE A 172 -22.68 5.18 5.12
C ILE A 172 -21.23 5.63 4.88
N MET A 173 -20.30 4.71 4.56
CA MET A 173 -18.93 5.07 4.20
C MET A 173 -18.88 5.96 2.96
N SER A 174 -19.65 5.62 1.92
CA SER A 174 -19.80 6.43 0.71
C SER A 174 -20.40 7.82 0.99
N MET A 175 -21.41 7.89 1.88
CA MET A 175 -22.01 9.17 2.29
C MET A 175 -21.00 10.04 3.04
N LEU A 176 -20.24 9.46 3.98
CA LEU A 176 -19.19 10.15 4.72
C LEU A 176 -18.09 10.65 3.78
N ALA A 177 -17.65 9.80 2.82
CA ALA A 177 -16.65 10.18 1.84
C ALA A 177 -17.07 11.35 0.95
N ARG A 178 -18.36 11.44 0.58
CA ARG A 178 -18.89 12.54 -0.25
C ARG A 178 -19.24 13.79 0.53
N GLY A 179 -19.58 13.64 1.81
CA GLY A 179 -20.07 14.73 2.64
C GLY A 179 -19.07 15.34 3.59
N ALA A 180 -17.93 14.69 3.80
CA ALA A 180 -16.94 15.18 4.75
C ALA A 180 -16.30 16.51 4.30
N GLU A 181 -16.15 17.43 5.24
CA GLU A 181 -15.50 18.73 5.03
C GLU A 181 -13.97 18.55 5.04
N ALA A 182 -13.43 18.02 3.95
CA ALA A 182 -12.01 17.72 3.77
C ALA A 182 -11.51 18.11 2.38
N ASP A 183 -10.28 18.61 2.31
CA ASP A 183 -9.66 19.00 1.03
C ASP A 183 -9.34 17.77 0.16
N VAL A 184 -8.99 16.65 0.78
CA VAL A 184 -8.68 15.39 0.12
C VAL A 184 -9.22 14.23 0.93
N ILE A 185 -9.85 13.29 0.25
CA ILE A 185 -10.39 12.07 0.84
C ILE A 185 -9.62 10.89 0.28
N VAL A 186 -9.08 10.06 1.19
CA VAL A 186 -8.37 8.84 0.83
C VAL A 186 -9.17 7.65 1.37
N ILE A 187 -9.52 6.74 0.46
CA ILE A 187 -10.31 5.55 0.80
C ILE A 187 -9.42 4.32 0.63
N GLY A 188 -9.22 3.58 1.71
CA GLY A 188 -8.52 2.30 1.70
C GLY A 188 -9.50 1.14 1.78
N LEU A 189 -9.63 0.36 0.71
CA LEU A 189 -10.49 -0.82 0.64
C LEU A 189 -9.65 -2.07 0.85
N ILE A 190 -9.64 -2.59 2.08
CA ILE A 190 -8.80 -3.72 2.46
C ILE A 190 -9.70 -4.94 2.70
N GLY A 191 -9.51 -6.00 1.89
CA GLY A 191 -10.32 -7.23 1.97
C GLY A 191 -11.75 -7.07 1.46
N GLU A 192 -12.08 -5.95 0.81
CA GLU A 192 -13.40 -5.72 0.21
C GLU A 192 -13.51 -6.40 -1.16
N ARG A 193 -14.73 -6.72 -1.56
CA ARG A 193 -14.97 -7.38 -2.84
C ARG A 193 -14.83 -6.40 -4.00
N GLY A 194 -14.31 -6.83 -5.14
CA GLY A 194 -14.09 -5.98 -6.32
C GLY A 194 -15.34 -5.22 -6.80
N ARG A 195 -16.55 -5.75 -6.59
CA ARG A 195 -17.81 -5.04 -6.87
C ARG A 195 -18.02 -3.82 -5.97
N GLU A 196 -17.59 -3.88 -4.72
CA GLU A 196 -17.76 -2.80 -3.73
C GLU A 196 -16.81 -1.62 -4.00
N VAL A 197 -15.70 -1.88 -4.70
CA VAL A 197 -14.77 -0.83 -5.15
C VAL A 197 -15.43 0.14 -6.13
N ARG A 198 -16.43 -0.31 -6.90
CA ARG A 198 -17.14 0.53 -7.88
C ARG A 198 -18.27 1.36 -7.26
N GLU A 199 -18.68 1.04 -6.04
CA GLU A 199 -19.80 1.71 -5.37
C GLU A 199 -19.34 2.92 -4.52
N VAL A 200 -18.04 3.02 -4.28
CA VAL A 200 -17.40 4.11 -3.52
C VAL A 200 -16.83 5.14 -4.46
#